data_1156f6c121fb15ef6524e29327754a6f
#
_entry.id   1156f6c121fb15ef6524e29327754a6f
#
_cell.length_a   1.000
_cell.length_b   1.000
_cell.length_c   1.000
_cell.angle_alpha   90.00
_cell.angle_beta   90.00
_cell.angle_gamma   90.00
#
_symmetry.space_group_name_H-M   'P 1'
#
loop_
_entity.id
_entity.type
_entity.pdbx_description
1 polymer ?
#
loop_
_entity_poly.entity_id
_entity_poly.type
_entity_poly.pdbx_seq_one_letter_code
_entity_poly.pdbx_strand_id
1 'polypeptide(L)'
;MTCNQFDKKAQAWSALFSEPMSELVKRYTASVFFDQRLWRADIQGSLAHAEMLAAQGIISGPDFAAIESGLAQIRQDIENGHFEWKLDLEDVHLNIEARLTQLIGDAGKRLHTGRSRNDQVATDVRLWLRDEIDGLLALLRELQLALVQVAQGHVDVIMPGLTHLQVAQPVSFAHHLL
;
A
#
# COMPACT_ATOMS: atom_id res chain seq x y z
N MET A 1 31.35 17.51 -9.11
CA MET A 1 30.27 17.46 -8.09
C MET A 1 28.96 17.60 -8.84
N THR A 2 28.33 16.49 -9.18
CA THR A 2 27.03 16.46 -9.85
C THR A 2 25.95 16.69 -8.82
N CYS A 3 25.39 17.88 -8.83
CA CYS A 3 24.23 18.24 -8.00
C CYS A 3 23.08 17.29 -8.36
N ASN A 4 22.66 16.47 -7.40
CA ASN A 4 21.63 15.45 -7.60
C ASN A 4 20.30 16.16 -7.90
N GLN A 5 19.61 15.80 -9.00
CA GLN A 5 18.36 16.46 -9.41
C GLN A 5 17.22 16.30 -8.40
N PHE A 6 17.34 15.35 -7.46
CA PHE A 6 16.38 15.18 -6.36
C PHE A 6 16.49 16.28 -5.30
N ASP A 7 17.69 16.85 -5.10
CA ASP A 7 17.86 18.04 -4.27
C ASP A 7 17.08 19.25 -4.82
N LYS A 8 16.86 19.30 -6.16
CA LYS A 8 16.08 20.36 -6.80
C LYS A 8 14.57 20.19 -6.67
N LYS A 9 14.04 18.96 -6.47
CA LYS A 9 12.59 18.74 -6.25
C LYS A 9 12.20 19.06 -4.80
N ALA A 10 13.02 18.69 -3.84
CA ALA A 10 12.91 19.21 -2.47
C ALA A 10 12.98 20.74 -2.45
N GLN A 11 13.79 21.34 -3.35
CA GLN A 11 13.86 22.78 -3.57
C GLN A 11 12.64 23.38 -4.30
N ALA A 12 11.88 22.63 -5.10
CA ALA A 12 10.71 23.15 -5.83
C ALA A 12 9.56 23.56 -4.89
N TRP A 13 9.33 22.81 -3.81
CA TRP A 13 8.41 23.19 -2.73
C TRP A 13 9.03 24.26 -1.80
N SER A 14 10.35 24.30 -1.72
CA SER A 14 11.10 25.24 -0.90
C SER A 14 11.58 26.50 -1.66
N ALA A 15 11.09 26.75 -2.88
CA ALA A 15 11.52 27.91 -3.67
C ALA A 15 11.31 29.26 -2.96
N LEU A 16 10.43 29.29 -1.94
CA LEU A 16 10.19 30.44 -1.06
C LEU A 16 11.00 30.39 0.26
N PHE A 17 11.69 29.28 0.52
CA PHE A 17 12.45 29.10 1.76
C PHE A 17 13.95 29.11 1.45
N SER A 18 14.70 29.90 2.22
CA SER A 18 16.17 30.04 2.10
C SER A 18 16.95 28.98 2.90
N GLU A 19 16.27 28.29 3.82
CA GLU A 19 16.87 27.29 4.71
C GLU A 19 16.39 25.87 4.37
N PRO A 20 17.23 24.85 4.58
CA PRO A 20 16.82 23.48 4.44
C PRO A 20 15.78 23.11 5.49
N MET A 21 14.89 22.15 5.15
CA MET A 21 13.87 21.64 6.08
C MET A 21 14.54 21.05 7.33
N SER A 22 14.06 21.42 8.51
CA SER A 22 14.59 20.88 9.77
C SER A 22 14.21 19.39 9.95
N GLU A 23 15.01 18.65 10.70
CA GLU A 23 14.74 17.23 10.98
C GLU A 23 13.40 16.99 11.70
N LEU A 24 12.96 17.96 12.50
CA LEU A 24 11.64 17.90 13.15
C LEU A 24 10.51 17.97 12.11
N VAL A 25 10.61 18.90 11.16
CA VAL A 25 9.61 19.08 10.11
C VAL A 25 9.59 17.88 9.18
N LYS A 26 10.75 17.36 8.75
CA LYS A 26 10.84 16.15 7.94
C LYS A 26 10.08 14.97 8.58
N ARG A 27 10.33 14.71 9.88
CA ARG A 27 9.65 13.64 10.62
C ARG A 27 8.16 13.90 10.81
N TYR A 28 7.75 15.16 10.94
CA TYR A 28 6.35 15.51 11.10
C TYR A 28 5.55 15.37 9.80
N THR A 29 6.15 15.71 8.66
CA THR A 29 5.48 15.68 7.35
C THR A 29 5.58 14.33 6.64
N ALA A 30 6.57 13.51 6.98
CA ALA A 30 6.77 12.22 6.32
C ALA A 30 5.73 11.18 6.75
N SER A 31 5.27 10.40 5.78
CA SER A 31 4.30 9.31 5.94
C SER A 31 4.87 7.92 5.62
N VAL A 32 6.11 7.84 5.11
CA VAL A 32 6.72 6.61 4.59
C VAL A 32 6.70 5.44 5.58
N PHE A 33 6.82 5.69 6.89
CA PHE A 33 6.83 4.64 7.91
C PHE A 33 5.48 3.95 8.13
N PHE A 34 4.37 4.50 7.63
CA PHE A 34 3.07 3.84 7.64
C PHE A 34 2.47 3.64 6.24
N ASP A 35 2.72 4.54 5.28
CA ASP A 35 2.18 4.43 3.92
C ASP A 35 2.98 3.48 3.01
N GLN A 36 4.20 3.09 3.41
CA GLN A 36 4.96 2.06 2.68
C GLN A 36 4.15 0.78 2.40
N ARG A 37 3.11 0.46 3.20
CA ARG A 37 2.19 -0.65 2.97
C ARG A 37 1.41 -0.55 1.66
N LEU A 38 1.29 0.64 1.09
CA LEU A 38 0.59 0.89 -0.18
C LEU A 38 1.44 0.57 -1.41
N TRP A 39 2.69 0.14 -1.27
CA TRP A 39 3.63 -0.03 -2.37
C TRP A 39 3.10 -0.91 -3.52
N ARG A 40 2.31 -1.96 -3.20
CA ARG A 40 1.72 -2.84 -4.24
C ARG A 40 0.68 -2.11 -5.06
N ALA A 41 -0.19 -1.37 -4.40
CA ALA A 41 -1.22 -0.55 -5.03
C ALA A 41 -0.58 0.56 -5.89
N ASP A 42 0.48 1.22 -5.37
CA ASP A 42 1.19 2.26 -6.10
C ASP A 42 1.86 1.73 -7.39
N ILE A 43 2.55 0.58 -7.31
CA ILE A 43 3.14 -0.05 -8.49
C ILE A 43 2.05 -0.45 -9.50
N GLN A 44 0.95 -1.04 -9.04
CA GLN A 44 -0.16 -1.45 -9.90
C GLN A 44 -0.81 -0.24 -10.59
N GLY A 45 -1.13 0.80 -9.85
CA GLY A 45 -1.72 2.02 -10.37
C GLY A 45 -0.78 2.76 -11.33
N SER A 46 0.53 2.78 -11.00
CA SER A 46 1.57 3.38 -11.83
C SER A 46 1.79 2.64 -13.15
N LEU A 47 1.73 1.31 -13.16
CA LEU A 47 1.77 0.50 -14.39
C LEU A 47 0.59 0.80 -15.30
N ALA A 48 -0.64 0.79 -14.76
CA ALA A 48 -1.85 1.09 -15.52
C ALA A 48 -1.82 2.52 -16.10
N HIS A 49 -1.30 3.49 -15.33
CA HIS A 49 -1.13 4.86 -15.80
C HIS A 49 -0.11 4.95 -16.94
N ALA A 50 1.05 4.29 -16.80
CA ALA A 50 2.08 4.27 -17.85
C ALA A 50 1.59 3.58 -19.12
N GLU A 51 0.85 2.49 -19.02
CA GLU A 51 0.23 1.78 -20.13
C GLU A 51 -0.75 2.72 -20.88
N MET A 52 -1.61 3.43 -20.17
CA MET A 52 -2.53 4.41 -20.74
C MET A 52 -1.76 5.53 -21.45
N LEU A 53 -0.72 6.09 -20.85
CA LEU A 53 0.11 7.13 -21.45
C LEU A 53 0.75 6.65 -22.78
N ALA A 54 1.22 5.42 -22.82
CA ALA A 54 1.79 4.83 -24.03
C ALA A 54 0.72 4.58 -25.10
N ALA A 55 -0.43 4.03 -24.71
CA ALA A 55 -1.56 3.78 -25.62
C ALA A 55 -2.09 5.07 -26.27
N GLN A 56 -2.02 6.20 -25.55
CA GLN A 56 -2.41 7.52 -26.07
C GLN A 56 -1.26 8.25 -26.78
N GLY A 57 -0.07 7.64 -26.92
CA GLY A 57 1.08 8.24 -27.57
C GLY A 57 1.71 9.42 -26.81
N ILE A 58 1.41 9.55 -25.51
CA ILE A 58 1.96 10.61 -24.65
C ILE A 58 3.41 10.27 -24.24
N ILE A 59 3.69 9.00 -23.98
CA ILE A 59 5.06 8.47 -23.84
C ILE A 59 5.34 7.45 -24.92
N SER A 60 6.61 7.19 -25.20
CA SER A 60 6.99 6.21 -26.21
C SER A 60 6.85 4.77 -25.70
N GLY A 61 6.70 3.80 -26.64
CA GLY A 61 6.72 2.38 -26.30
C GLY A 61 7.99 1.94 -25.56
N PRO A 62 9.18 2.35 -25.97
CA PRO A 62 10.41 2.12 -25.20
C PRO A 62 10.41 2.70 -23.80
N ASP A 63 9.84 3.90 -23.58
CA ASP A 63 9.70 4.47 -22.23
C ASP A 63 8.79 3.60 -21.36
N PHE A 64 7.65 3.14 -21.91
CA PHE A 64 6.75 2.24 -21.18
C PHE A 64 7.43 0.93 -20.80
N ALA A 65 8.12 0.27 -21.73
CA ALA A 65 8.83 -0.98 -21.46
C ALA A 65 9.91 -0.81 -20.39
N ALA A 66 10.62 0.34 -20.37
CA ALA A 66 11.60 0.65 -19.34
C ALA A 66 10.91 0.85 -17.97
N ILE A 67 9.80 1.59 -17.91
CA ILE A 67 9.01 1.80 -16.68
C ILE A 67 8.49 0.47 -16.14
N GLU A 68 7.91 -0.37 -16.98
CA GLU A 68 7.40 -1.70 -16.60
C GLU A 68 8.51 -2.57 -15.99
N SER A 69 9.64 -2.68 -16.67
CA SER A 69 10.80 -3.43 -16.17
C SER A 69 11.36 -2.86 -14.87
N GLY A 70 11.47 -1.53 -14.77
CA GLY A 70 11.95 -0.86 -13.57
C GLY A 70 11.03 -1.05 -12.36
N LEU A 71 9.72 -0.96 -12.55
CA LEU A 71 8.73 -1.22 -11.48
C LEU A 71 8.71 -2.70 -11.08
N ALA A 72 8.88 -3.63 -12.02
CA ALA A 72 9.02 -5.06 -11.71
C ALA A 72 10.26 -5.34 -10.84
N GLN A 73 11.39 -4.70 -11.14
CA GLN A 73 12.60 -4.80 -10.32
C GLN A 73 12.38 -4.23 -8.92
N ILE A 74 11.76 -3.05 -8.80
CA ILE A 74 11.44 -2.44 -7.49
C ILE A 74 10.54 -3.34 -6.67
N ARG A 75 9.52 -3.94 -7.29
CA ARG A 75 8.65 -4.92 -6.65
C ARG A 75 9.45 -6.07 -6.05
N GLN A 76 10.36 -6.65 -6.81
CA GLN A 76 11.22 -7.74 -6.32
C GLN A 76 12.15 -7.27 -5.19
N ASP A 77 12.74 -6.07 -5.30
CA ASP A 77 13.60 -5.51 -4.27
C ASP A 77 12.81 -5.34 -2.94
N ILE A 78 11.55 -4.88 -3.00
CA ILE A 78 10.69 -4.73 -1.82
C ILE A 78 10.30 -6.09 -1.24
N GLU A 79 9.85 -7.04 -2.06
CA GLU A 79 9.44 -8.39 -1.63
C GLU A 79 10.61 -9.16 -0.97
N ASN A 80 11.83 -8.94 -1.43
CA ASN A 80 13.04 -9.55 -0.87
C ASN A 80 13.65 -8.78 0.31
N GLY A 81 13.07 -7.65 0.72
CA GLY A 81 13.59 -6.82 1.80
C GLY A 81 14.87 -6.04 1.46
N HIS A 82 15.17 -5.88 0.16
CA HIS A 82 16.35 -5.17 -0.33
C HIS A 82 16.07 -3.69 -0.65
N PHE A 83 14.82 -3.24 -0.55
CA PHE A 83 14.45 -1.87 -0.81
C PHE A 83 14.61 -1.01 0.45
N GLU A 84 15.37 0.08 0.34
CA GLU A 84 15.58 1.03 1.42
C GLU A 84 14.56 2.17 1.36
N TRP A 85 13.69 2.26 2.38
CA TRP A 85 12.76 3.38 2.56
C TRP A 85 13.48 4.56 3.18
N LYS A 86 13.42 5.73 2.53
CA LYS A 86 14.12 6.95 2.96
C LYS A 86 13.14 7.98 3.46
N LEU A 87 13.33 8.44 4.70
CA LEU A 87 12.54 9.50 5.32
C LEU A 87 12.60 10.82 4.52
N ASP A 88 13.78 11.14 3.97
CA ASP A 88 14.00 12.35 3.16
C ASP A 88 13.17 12.37 1.86
N LEU A 89 12.62 11.23 1.46
CA LEU A 89 11.71 11.08 0.32
C LEU A 89 10.23 11.06 0.73
N GLU A 90 9.92 11.45 1.96
CA GLU A 90 8.61 11.77 2.49
C GLU A 90 7.59 10.61 2.49
N ASP A 91 7.22 10.07 1.33
CA ASP A 91 6.15 9.08 1.15
C ASP A 91 6.58 7.85 0.33
N VAL A 92 5.74 6.82 0.29
CA VAL A 92 5.96 5.61 -0.50
C VAL A 92 6.15 5.93 -1.98
N HIS A 93 5.39 6.85 -2.51
CA HIS A 93 5.34 7.20 -3.92
C HIS A 93 6.65 7.83 -4.38
N LEU A 94 7.16 8.82 -3.63
CA LEU A 94 8.43 9.48 -3.95
C LEU A 94 9.62 8.52 -3.79
N ASN A 95 9.58 7.60 -2.83
CA ASN A 95 10.59 6.55 -2.68
C ASN A 95 10.64 5.64 -3.91
N ILE A 96 9.48 5.15 -4.39
CA ILE A 96 9.39 4.31 -5.60
C ILE A 96 9.80 5.10 -6.85
N GLU A 97 9.30 6.33 -7.01
CA GLU A 97 9.61 7.21 -8.16
C GLU A 97 11.10 7.56 -8.24
N ALA A 98 11.72 7.85 -7.09
CA ALA A 98 13.16 8.11 -7.00
C ALA A 98 13.98 6.88 -7.38
N ARG A 99 13.62 5.69 -6.86
CA ARG A 99 14.30 4.44 -7.20
C ARG A 99 14.12 4.10 -8.67
N LEU A 100 12.92 4.26 -9.22
CA LEU A 100 12.64 4.06 -10.64
C LEU A 100 13.55 4.94 -11.50
N THR A 101 13.64 6.24 -11.18
CA THR A 101 14.50 7.17 -11.91
C THR A 101 15.99 6.80 -11.81
N GLN A 102 16.43 6.25 -10.68
CA GLN A 102 17.81 5.74 -10.55
C GLN A 102 18.09 4.55 -11.48
N LEU A 103 17.10 3.66 -11.65
CA LEU A 103 17.22 2.46 -12.47
C LEU A 103 17.16 2.76 -13.96
N ILE A 104 16.24 3.61 -14.40
CA ILE A 104 15.90 3.79 -15.83
C ILE A 104 16.09 5.22 -16.35
N GLY A 105 16.64 6.13 -15.53
CA GLY A 105 16.95 7.50 -15.93
C GLY A 105 15.73 8.35 -16.28
N ASP A 106 15.79 9.08 -17.40
CA ASP A 106 14.75 10.05 -17.78
C ASP A 106 13.39 9.42 -18.10
N ALA A 107 13.33 8.15 -18.50
CA ALA A 107 12.08 7.44 -18.69
C ALA A 107 11.26 7.39 -17.38
N GLY A 108 11.92 7.19 -16.23
CA GLY A 108 11.26 7.18 -14.92
C GLY A 108 10.57 8.49 -14.55
N LYS A 109 11.13 9.63 -14.99
CA LYS A 109 10.53 10.96 -14.75
C LYS A 109 9.23 11.17 -15.53
N ARG A 110 9.01 10.43 -16.63
CA ARG A 110 7.81 10.54 -17.47
C ARG A 110 6.61 9.84 -16.85
N LEU A 111 6.81 8.96 -15.87
CA LEU A 111 5.71 8.27 -15.18
C LEU A 111 4.71 9.24 -14.54
N HIS A 112 5.16 10.39 -14.04
CA HIS A 112 4.30 11.39 -13.38
C HIS A 112 3.57 12.33 -14.36
N THR A 113 3.65 12.09 -15.67
CA THR A 113 3.02 12.94 -16.70
C THR A 113 1.49 12.92 -16.55
N GLY A 114 0.88 14.10 -16.46
CA GLY A 114 -0.57 14.25 -16.35
C GLY A 114 -1.20 13.69 -15.08
N ARG A 115 -0.42 13.49 -14.01
CA ARG A 115 -0.83 12.90 -12.75
C ARG A 115 -0.61 13.86 -11.59
N SER A 116 -1.53 13.87 -10.62
CA SER A 116 -1.36 14.51 -9.32
C SER A 116 -1.07 13.46 -8.25
N ARG A 117 -0.29 13.83 -7.24
CA ARG A 117 -0.12 12.97 -6.05
C ARG A 117 -1.48 12.67 -5.39
N ASN A 118 -2.42 13.60 -5.42
CA ASN A 118 -3.74 13.42 -4.82
C ASN A 118 -4.56 12.29 -5.46
N ASP A 119 -4.61 12.21 -6.81
CA ASP A 119 -5.32 11.13 -7.50
C ASP A 119 -4.60 9.78 -7.33
N GLN A 120 -3.27 9.79 -7.30
CA GLN A 120 -2.43 8.62 -7.05
C GLN A 120 -2.75 8.02 -5.68
N VAL A 121 -2.61 8.81 -4.61
CA VAL A 121 -2.88 8.36 -3.23
C VAL A 121 -4.32 7.86 -3.09
N ALA A 122 -5.31 8.59 -3.63
CA ALA A 122 -6.72 8.20 -3.54
C ALA A 122 -7.00 6.87 -4.25
N THR A 123 -6.32 6.60 -5.36
CA THR A 123 -6.43 5.34 -6.10
C THR A 123 -5.78 4.20 -5.31
N ASP A 124 -4.58 4.40 -4.80
CA ASP A 124 -3.82 3.40 -4.08
C ASP A 124 -4.51 2.98 -2.78
N VAL A 125 -5.05 3.93 -2.02
CA VAL A 125 -5.86 3.62 -0.82
C VAL A 125 -7.09 2.77 -1.19
N ARG A 126 -7.76 3.06 -2.31
CA ARG A 126 -8.92 2.25 -2.75
C ARG A 126 -8.52 0.86 -3.20
N LEU A 127 -7.42 0.71 -3.94
CA LEU A 127 -6.91 -0.61 -4.35
C LEU A 127 -6.52 -1.43 -3.12
N TRP A 128 -5.71 -0.86 -2.25
CA TRP A 128 -5.28 -1.51 -1.01
C TRP A 128 -6.48 -1.92 -0.14
N LEU A 129 -7.46 -1.03 0.06
CA LEU A 129 -8.63 -1.31 0.89
C LEU A 129 -9.47 -2.47 0.32
N ARG A 130 -9.59 -2.59 -1.00
CA ARG A 130 -10.31 -3.70 -1.64
C ARG A 130 -9.61 -5.03 -1.37
N ASP A 131 -8.29 -5.09 -1.52
CA ASP A 131 -7.51 -6.28 -1.23
C ASP A 131 -7.61 -6.70 0.24
N GLU A 132 -7.56 -5.72 1.17
CA GLU A 132 -7.73 -5.98 2.61
C GLU A 132 -9.14 -6.48 2.95
N ILE A 133 -10.18 -5.95 2.30
CA ILE A 133 -11.57 -6.42 2.48
C ILE A 133 -11.69 -7.86 2.00
N ASP A 134 -11.14 -8.21 0.85
CA ASP A 134 -11.19 -9.60 0.34
C ASP A 134 -10.46 -10.56 1.29
N GLY A 135 -9.30 -10.15 1.83
CA GLY A 135 -8.59 -10.90 2.87
C GLY A 135 -9.41 -11.09 4.15
N LEU A 136 -10.06 -10.03 4.65
CA LEU A 136 -10.93 -10.09 5.82
C LEU A 136 -12.14 -11.01 5.60
N LEU A 137 -12.75 -10.97 4.42
CA LEU A 137 -13.86 -11.86 4.08
C LEU A 137 -13.44 -13.34 4.10
N ALA A 138 -12.23 -13.64 3.62
CA ALA A 138 -11.69 -15.00 3.70
C ALA A 138 -11.51 -15.45 5.15
N LEU A 139 -10.89 -14.63 6.00
CA LEU A 139 -10.70 -14.92 7.43
C LEU A 139 -12.01 -15.08 8.21
N LEU A 140 -13.02 -14.24 7.92
CA LEU A 140 -14.35 -14.38 8.53
C LEU A 140 -15.01 -15.69 8.15
N ARG A 141 -14.88 -16.12 6.88
CA ARG A 141 -15.40 -17.41 6.42
C ARG A 141 -14.71 -18.57 7.12
N GLU A 142 -13.40 -18.52 7.29
CA GLU A 142 -12.64 -19.53 8.04
C GLU A 142 -13.10 -19.61 9.48
N LEU A 143 -13.29 -18.47 10.16
CA LEU A 143 -13.80 -18.43 11.53
C LEU A 143 -15.20 -19.06 11.63
N GLN A 144 -16.12 -18.71 10.73
CA GLN A 144 -17.47 -19.30 10.70
C GLN A 144 -17.42 -20.82 10.52
N LEU A 145 -16.59 -21.31 9.60
CA LEU A 145 -16.42 -22.74 9.38
C LEU A 145 -15.85 -23.44 10.61
N ALA A 146 -14.87 -22.84 11.29
CA ALA A 146 -14.29 -23.39 12.52
C ALA A 146 -15.35 -23.48 13.63
N LEU A 147 -16.20 -22.45 13.83
CA LEU A 147 -17.30 -22.48 14.80
C LEU A 147 -18.31 -23.60 14.48
N VAL A 148 -18.70 -23.75 13.21
CA VAL A 148 -19.58 -24.84 12.76
C VAL A 148 -18.97 -26.21 13.04
N GLN A 149 -17.68 -26.41 12.75
CA GLN A 149 -16.99 -27.68 13.00
C GLN A 149 -16.96 -28.02 14.50
N VAL A 150 -16.67 -27.04 15.35
CA VAL A 150 -16.71 -27.24 16.81
C VAL A 150 -18.13 -27.57 17.27
N ALA A 151 -19.15 -26.84 16.77
CA ALA A 151 -20.55 -27.07 17.11
C ALA A 151 -21.00 -28.49 16.73
N GLN A 152 -20.63 -28.99 15.55
CA GLN A 152 -20.96 -30.33 15.07
C GLN A 152 -20.43 -31.44 16.01
N GLY A 153 -19.25 -31.26 16.59
CA GLY A 153 -18.66 -32.21 17.54
C GLY A 153 -19.29 -32.18 18.94
N HIS A 154 -20.17 -31.19 19.23
CA HIS A 154 -20.65 -30.92 20.58
C HIS A 154 -22.18 -30.71 20.64
N VAL A 155 -22.95 -31.30 19.75
CA VAL A 155 -24.41 -31.12 19.68
C VAL A 155 -25.14 -31.61 20.92
N ASP A 156 -24.62 -32.63 21.61
CA ASP A 156 -25.21 -33.25 22.79
C ASP A 156 -24.69 -32.64 24.11
N VAL A 157 -23.75 -31.69 24.04
CA VAL A 157 -23.19 -31.04 25.24
C VAL A 157 -24.13 -29.98 25.74
N ILE A 158 -24.66 -30.17 26.96
CA ILE A 158 -25.56 -29.22 27.64
C ILE A 158 -24.75 -28.36 28.59
N MET A 159 -25.02 -27.06 28.56
CA MET A 159 -24.42 -26.06 29.45
C MET A 159 -25.51 -25.15 30.06
N PRO A 160 -25.26 -24.49 31.20
CA PRO A 160 -26.19 -23.52 31.74
C PRO A 160 -26.17 -22.24 30.93
N GLY A 161 -27.32 -21.81 30.44
CA GLY A 161 -27.51 -20.44 29.93
C GLY A 161 -27.68 -19.51 31.10
N LEU A 162 -26.98 -18.37 31.09
CA LEU A 162 -26.94 -17.41 32.18
C LEU A 162 -27.64 -16.10 31.78
N THR A 163 -28.32 -15.48 32.77
CA THR A 163 -28.81 -14.10 32.69
C THR A 163 -28.52 -13.40 34.02
N HIS A 164 -28.02 -12.17 33.99
CA HIS A 164 -27.64 -11.43 35.21
C HIS A 164 -26.74 -12.23 36.16
N LEU A 165 -25.79 -13.00 35.63
CA LEU A 165 -24.89 -13.92 36.37
C LEU A 165 -25.61 -15.07 37.11
N GLN A 166 -26.85 -15.34 36.77
CA GLN A 166 -27.68 -16.42 37.36
C GLN A 166 -28.03 -17.46 36.28
N VAL A 167 -28.11 -18.71 36.69
CA VAL A 167 -28.53 -19.81 35.79
C VAL A 167 -30.01 -19.59 35.43
N ALA A 168 -30.30 -19.54 34.13
CA ALA A 168 -31.63 -19.31 33.61
C ALA A 168 -32.21 -20.58 32.99
N GLN A 169 -31.55 -21.17 32.02
CA GLN A 169 -32.03 -22.36 31.29
C GLN A 169 -30.91 -23.23 30.77
N PRO A 170 -31.12 -24.52 30.50
CA PRO A 170 -30.16 -25.32 29.78
C PRO A 170 -30.13 -24.92 28.29
N VAL A 171 -28.93 -24.84 27.70
CA VAL A 171 -28.68 -24.62 26.28
C VAL A 171 -27.65 -25.63 25.80
N SER A 172 -27.68 -26.01 24.53
CA SER A 172 -26.58 -26.80 23.98
C SER A 172 -25.37 -25.90 23.66
N PHE A 173 -24.18 -26.44 23.87
CA PHE A 173 -22.95 -25.73 23.51
C PHE A 173 -22.88 -25.42 22.02
N ALA A 174 -23.36 -26.34 21.18
CA ALA A 174 -23.46 -26.12 19.74
C ALA A 174 -24.34 -24.90 19.39
N HIS A 175 -25.51 -24.77 20.03
CA HIS A 175 -26.40 -23.61 19.83
C HIS A 175 -25.77 -22.29 20.31
N HIS A 176 -24.95 -22.36 21.37
CA HIS A 176 -24.24 -21.18 21.86
C HIS A 176 -23.17 -20.66 20.87
N LEU A 177 -22.57 -21.56 20.07
CA LEU A 177 -21.53 -21.20 19.09
C LEU A 177 -22.10 -20.64 17.78
N LEU A 178 -23.35 -20.96 17.43
CA LEU A 178 -24.03 -20.57 16.19
C LEU A 178 -24.98 -19.39 16.41
#